data_63693fca232b21b67741fd254d2a1977
#
_entry.id   63693fca232b21b67741fd254d2a1977
#
_cell.length_a   1.000
_cell.length_b   1.000
_cell.length_c   1.000
_cell.angle_alpha   90.00
_cell.angle_beta   90.00
_cell.angle_gamma   90.00
#
_symmetry.space_group_name_H-M   'P 1'
#
loop_
_entity.id
_entity.type
_entity.pdbx_description
1 polymer ?
#
loop_
_entity_poly.entity_id
_entity_poly.type
_entity_poly.pdbx_seq_one_letter_code
_entity_poly.pdbx_strand_id
1 'polypeptide(L)'
;HIPVLYNETLEAFKDINSGYIIDCTTGFAGHSSGLIASNDNIKLICNDQDDEALEFSKNRLKPYNERVIFNKGNFEHVIDTFKDYEIRGVLADIGVSSLQLDKLERGFGFDSLTLDMRMNQNQALDAATVVNTYSQNELERVFKECGEVREYKKVASLIVENRPFTSAKQISELLSKKMSKGKIHPATLPFQGIRIEVNDELGVLERLFDSLENAKFKDCIIAIISFHSLEDRIVKNYFKKWTKSCICPNEVFRCECGNNHALGKIITKKPIVPTNEEIKQNPRSRSSKLRIFKF
;
A
#
# COMPACT_ATOMS: atom_id res chain seq x y z
N HIS A 1 -18.92 4.25 0.33
CA HIS A 1 -17.88 3.23 0.30
C HIS A 1 -17.44 2.93 1.73
N ILE A 2 -17.53 1.67 2.17
CA ILE A 2 -17.02 1.22 3.47
C ILE A 2 -15.54 0.88 3.28
N PRO A 3 -14.63 1.41 4.12
CA PRO A 3 -13.22 1.05 4.06
C PRO A 3 -12.99 -0.44 4.31
N VAL A 4 -11.94 -0.98 3.77
CA VAL A 4 -11.58 -2.40 3.94
C VAL A 4 -11.12 -2.65 5.38
N LEU A 5 -11.57 -3.77 5.99
CA LEU A 5 -11.23 -4.14 7.38
C LEU A 5 -11.47 -2.97 8.36
N TYR A 6 -12.60 -2.27 8.18
CA TYR A 6 -12.90 -1.04 8.90
C TYR A 6 -12.93 -1.22 10.42
N ASN A 7 -13.73 -2.18 10.89
CA ASN A 7 -13.89 -2.42 12.33
C ASN A 7 -12.57 -2.90 12.96
N GLU A 8 -11.86 -3.77 12.29
CA GLU A 8 -10.57 -4.32 12.71
C GLU A 8 -9.51 -3.22 12.81
N THR A 9 -9.56 -2.25 11.90
CA THR A 9 -8.67 -1.08 11.93
C THR A 9 -9.01 -0.16 13.12
N LEU A 10 -10.28 0.15 13.35
CA LEU A 10 -10.66 0.95 14.53
C LEU A 10 -10.30 0.24 15.84
N GLU A 11 -10.51 -1.08 15.91
CA GLU A 11 -10.15 -1.89 17.07
C GLU A 11 -8.64 -1.88 17.36
N ALA A 12 -7.80 -1.82 16.30
CA ALA A 12 -6.35 -1.76 16.45
C ALA A 12 -5.88 -0.50 17.21
N PHE A 13 -6.60 0.61 17.09
CA PHE A 13 -6.24 1.91 17.67
C PHE A 13 -7.10 2.32 18.90
N LYS A 14 -8.02 1.46 19.35
CA LYS A 14 -9.00 1.80 20.40
C LYS A 14 -8.38 2.23 21.74
N ASP A 15 -7.20 1.70 22.07
CA ASP A 15 -6.53 1.97 23.35
C ASP A 15 -5.64 3.22 23.31
N ILE A 16 -5.59 3.94 22.18
CA ILE A 16 -4.86 5.20 22.07
C ILE A 16 -5.72 6.31 22.69
N ASN A 17 -5.22 6.91 23.77
CA ASN A 17 -5.97 7.90 24.53
C ASN A 17 -5.48 9.35 24.34
N SER A 18 -4.40 9.57 23.59
CA SER A 18 -3.83 10.91 23.31
C SER A 18 -2.88 10.84 22.10
N GLY A 19 -2.43 12.00 21.64
CA GLY A 19 -1.45 12.12 20.57
C GLY A 19 -2.03 12.02 19.18
N TYR A 20 -1.16 11.75 18.21
CA TYR A 20 -1.51 11.73 16.80
C TYR A 20 -1.52 10.31 16.24
N ILE A 21 -2.48 10.04 15.36
CA ILE A 21 -2.44 8.90 14.44
C ILE A 21 -2.14 9.45 13.04
N ILE A 22 -1.11 8.92 12.39
CA ILE A 22 -0.82 9.20 10.98
C ILE A 22 -1.61 8.21 10.13
N ASP A 23 -2.48 8.71 9.26
CA ASP A 23 -3.05 7.96 8.16
C ASP A 23 -2.23 8.27 6.90
N CYS A 24 -1.36 7.31 6.53
CA CYS A 24 -0.39 7.46 5.44
C CYS A 24 -1.04 7.54 4.06
N THR A 25 -2.26 7.03 3.94
CA THR A 25 -3.01 6.80 2.70
C THR A 25 -4.47 7.17 2.90
N THR A 26 -4.71 8.43 3.23
CA THR A 26 -6.03 8.91 3.69
C THR A 26 -7.16 8.64 2.70
N GLY A 27 -6.87 8.70 1.39
CA GLY A 27 -7.86 8.49 0.35
C GLY A 27 -9.08 9.39 0.55
N PHE A 28 -10.25 8.79 0.69
CA PHE A 28 -11.51 9.51 1.00
C PHE A 28 -11.80 9.63 2.51
N ALA A 29 -10.77 9.52 3.34
CA ALA A 29 -10.84 9.61 4.79
C ALA A 29 -11.85 8.63 5.42
N GLY A 30 -11.95 7.43 4.87
CA GLY A 30 -12.88 6.43 5.40
C GLY A 30 -12.46 5.96 6.80
N HIS A 31 -11.24 5.46 6.95
CA HIS A 31 -10.65 5.07 8.23
C HIS A 31 -10.46 6.28 9.15
N SER A 32 -9.89 7.37 8.62
CA SER A 32 -9.67 8.63 9.35
C SER A 32 -10.95 9.16 10.00
N SER A 33 -12.09 9.14 9.29
CA SER A 33 -13.38 9.58 9.84
C SER A 33 -13.83 8.72 11.03
N GLY A 34 -13.65 7.40 10.93
CA GLY A 34 -14.00 6.49 12.03
C GLY A 34 -13.08 6.68 13.23
N LEU A 35 -11.78 6.79 13.02
CA LEU A 35 -10.81 6.98 14.09
C LEU A 35 -11.09 8.26 14.87
N ILE A 36 -11.25 9.42 14.19
CA ILE A 36 -11.44 10.70 14.87
C ILE A 36 -12.82 10.85 15.54
N ALA A 37 -13.83 10.17 14.99
CA ALA A 37 -15.17 10.15 15.58
C ALA A 37 -15.25 9.20 16.80
N SER A 38 -14.40 8.19 16.89
CA SER A 38 -14.42 7.23 17.99
C SER A 38 -13.74 7.73 19.25
N ASN A 39 -12.90 8.77 19.17
CA ASN A 39 -12.14 9.26 20.32
C ASN A 39 -11.84 10.77 20.19
N ASP A 40 -12.34 11.56 21.14
CA ASP A 40 -12.16 13.01 21.15
C ASP A 40 -10.75 13.46 21.54
N ASN A 41 -9.93 12.59 22.11
CA ASN A 41 -8.59 12.93 22.61
C ASN A 41 -7.48 12.71 21.58
N ILE A 42 -7.77 12.06 20.45
CA ILE A 42 -6.77 11.84 19.39
C ILE A 42 -6.83 12.96 18.35
N LYS A 43 -5.69 13.12 17.67
CA LYS A 43 -5.52 13.98 16.51
C LYS A 43 -5.07 13.15 15.31
N LEU A 44 -5.30 13.63 14.11
CA LEU A 44 -4.91 12.95 12.89
C LEU A 44 -3.92 13.76 12.07
N ILE A 45 -3.01 13.06 11.43
CA ILE A 45 -2.22 13.54 10.31
C ILE A 45 -2.66 12.72 9.10
N CYS A 46 -3.36 13.36 8.19
CA CYS A 46 -3.95 12.77 7.00
C CYS A 46 -3.06 13.04 5.80
N ASN A 47 -2.36 12.02 5.32
CA ASN A 47 -1.45 12.11 4.20
C ASN A 47 -2.02 11.42 2.95
N ASP A 48 -1.88 12.05 1.80
CA ASP A 48 -2.10 11.43 0.50
C ASP A 48 -1.25 12.13 -0.58
N GLN A 49 -0.91 11.41 -1.63
CA GLN A 49 -0.21 11.99 -2.79
C GLN A 49 -1.18 12.46 -3.89
N ASP A 50 -2.45 12.03 -3.84
CA ASP A 50 -3.49 12.39 -4.81
C ASP A 50 -4.25 13.65 -4.33
N ASP A 51 -4.18 14.73 -5.12
CA ASP A 51 -4.84 16.00 -4.81
C ASP A 51 -6.35 15.86 -4.65
N GLU A 52 -6.98 15.03 -5.49
CA GLU A 52 -8.43 14.82 -5.46
C GLU A 52 -8.86 14.11 -4.17
N ALA A 53 -8.07 13.12 -3.74
CA ALA A 53 -8.30 12.42 -2.48
C ALA A 53 -8.18 13.37 -1.28
N LEU A 54 -7.15 14.23 -1.25
CA LEU A 54 -6.96 15.22 -0.19
C LEU A 54 -8.09 16.25 -0.14
N GLU A 55 -8.53 16.75 -1.27
CA GLU A 55 -9.63 17.73 -1.31
C GLU A 55 -10.94 17.11 -0.78
N PHE A 56 -11.22 15.87 -1.17
CA PHE A 56 -12.37 15.14 -0.65
C PHE A 56 -12.26 14.91 0.86
N SER A 57 -11.09 14.50 1.35
CA SER A 57 -10.88 14.22 2.76
C SER A 57 -10.97 15.47 3.64
N LYS A 58 -10.49 16.64 3.16
CA LYS A 58 -10.68 17.94 3.83
C LYS A 58 -12.14 18.27 4.03
N ASN A 59 -12.96 18.10 2.99
CA ASN A 59 -14.38 18.33 3.06
C ASN A 59 -15.07 17.37 4.06
N ARG A 60 -14.72 16.10 4.02
CA ARG A 60 -15.29 15.07 4.90
C ARG A 60 -14.92 15.26 6.36
N LEU A 61 -13.68 15.65 6.65
CA LEU A 61 -13.17 15.86 8.01
C LEU A 61 -13.34 17.28 8.52
N LYS A 62 -14.04 18.15 7.78
CA LYS A 62 -14.31 19.55 8.18
C LYS A 62 -14.84 19.71 9.60
N PRO A 63 -15.75 18.85 10.13
CA PRO A 63 -16.21 18.95 11.51
C PRO A 63 -15.10 18.80 12.57
N TYR A 64 -13.97 18.21 12.19
CA TYR A 64 -12.85 17.90 13.09
C TYR A 64 -11.60 18.73 12.78
N ASN A 65 -11.73 19.84 12.06
CA ASN A 65 -10.63 20.61 11.47
C ASN A 65 -9.52 20.99 12.45
N GLU A 66 -9.85 21.29 13.71
CA GLU A 66 -8.88 21.63 14.76
C GLU A 66 -8.02 20.44 15.23
N ARG A 67 -8.44 19.21 14.90
CA ARG A 67 -7.77 17.96 15.27
C ARG A 67 -7.11 17.24 14.10
N VAL A 68 -7.12 17.84 12.89
CA VAL A 68 -6.61 17.20 11.67
C VAL A 68 -5.58 18.07 10.98
N ILE A 69 -4.42 17.50 10.71
CA ILE A 69 -3.40 18.09 9.85
C ILE A 69 -3.43 17.35 8.52
N PHE A 70 -3.52 18.09 7.40
CA PHE A 70 -3.44 17.51 6.07
C PHE A 70 -2.02 17.71 5.50
N ASN A 71 -1.45 16.64 4.97
CA ASN A 71 -0.15 16.63 4.31
C ASN A 71 -0.28 16.08 2.91
N LYS A 72 0.32 16.75 1.93
CA LYS A 72 0.41 16.26 0.56
C LYS A 72 1.78 15.68 0.31
N GLY A 73 1.84 14.39 0.01
CA GLY A 73 3.10 13.76 -0.33
C GLY A 73 3.02 12.24 -0.42
N ASN A 74 4.11 11.67 -0.92
CA ASN A 74 4.27 10.23 -0.84
C ASN A 74 4.44 9.82 0.63
N PHE A 75 3.83 8.72 1.02
CA PHE A 75 3.81 8.28 2.42
C PHE A 75 5.20 7.88 2.96
N GLU A 76 6.19 7.64 2.11
CA GLU A 76 7.58 7.37 2.53
C GLU A 76 8.21 8.52 3.33
N HIS A 77 7.74 9.75 3.13
CA HIS A 77 8.28 10.95 3.79
C HIS A 77 7.47 11.41 5.00
N VAL A 78 6.25 10.87 5.22
CA VAL A 78 5.35 11.38 6.25
C VAL A 78 5.89 11.19 7.65
N ILE A 79 6.59 10.09 7.91
CA ILE A 79 7.17 9.81 9.23
C ILE A 79 8.26 10.82 9.56
N ASP A 80 9.19 11.07 8.65
CA ASP A 80 10.29 12.03 8.87
C ASP A 80 9.76 13.46 9.01
N THR A 81 8.70 13.81 8.29
CA THR A 81 8.05 15.12 8.37
C THR A 81 7.43 15.36 9.75
N PHE A 82 6.87 14.35 10.38
CA PHE A 82 6.11 14.49 11.63
C PHE A 82 6.74 13.76 12.83
N LYS A 83 7.99 13.33 12.75
CA LYS A 83 8.67 12.56 13.82
C LYS A 83 8.73 13.25 15.18
N ASP A 84 8.67 14.59 15.21
CA ASP A 84 8.74 15.38 16.44
C ASP A 84 7.35 15.54 17.11
N TYR A 85 6.29 15.05 16.48
CA TYR A 85 4.96 15.00 17.07
C TYR A 85 4.83 13.78 17.99
N GLU A 86 3.87 13.83 18.92
CA GLU A 86 3.52 12.68 19.76
C GLU A 86 2.74 11.64 18.94
N ILE A 87 3.44 10.85 18.13
CA ILE A 87 2.83 9.83 17.28
C ILE A 87 2.54 8.58 18.10
N ARG A 88 1.26 8.19 18.17
CA ARG A 88 0.76 7.01 18.89
C ARG A 88 0.22 5.93 17.96
N GLY A 89 -0.04 6.28 16.71
CA GLY A 89 -0.51 5.32 15.72
C GLY A 89 -0.05 5.68 14.31
N VAL A 90 0.15 4.65 13.49
CA VAL A 90 0.41 4.78 12.06
C VAL A 90 -0.45 3.76 11.34
N LEU A 91 -1.29 4.25 10.45
CA LEU A 91 -2.12 3.45 9.54
C LEU A 91 -1.62 3.64 8.12
N ALA A 92 -1.47 2.54 7.40
CA ALA A 92 -1.31 2.58 5.95
C ALA A 92 -2.22 1.53 5.30
N ASP A 93 -3.20 1.99 4.52
CA ASP A 93 -4.04 1.17 3.65
C ASP A 93 -3.44 1.23 2.25
N ILE A 94 -2.52 0.26 1.97
CA ILE A 94 -1.63 0.32 0.81
C ILE A 94 -2.39 -0.08 -0.44
N GLY A 95 -2.11 0.58 -1.56
CA GLY A 95 -2.64 0.24 -2.87
C GLY A 95 -3.42 1.37 -3.52
N VAL A 96 -4.19 1.02 -4.56
CA VAL A 96 -4.99 1.97 -5.34
C VAL A 96 -6.33 2.23 -4.68
N SER A 97 -6.75 3.48 -4.67
CA SER A 97 -8.08 3.85 -4.22
C SER A 97 -9.16 3.33 -5.18
N SER A 98 -10.38 3.12 -4.67
CA SER A 98 -11.51 2.73 -5.51
C SER A 98 -11.77 3.74 -6.63
N LEU A 99 -11.57 5.04 -6.39
CA LEU A 99 -11.72 6.07 -7.40
C LEU A 99 -10.72 5.90 -8.53
N GLN A 100 -9.45 5.64 -8.22
CA GLN A 100 -8.42 5.41 -9.24
C GLN A 100 -8.75 4.21 -10.13
N LEU A 101 -9.34 3.15 -9.55
CA LEU A 101 -9.80 1.98 -10.31
C LEU A 101 -11.06 2.26 -11.15
N ASP A 102 -11.98 3.09 -10.66
CA ASP A 102 -13.27 3.36 -11.30
C ASP A 102 -13.18 4.43 -12.41
N LYS A 103 -12.18 5.32 -12.33
CA LYS A 103 -11.94 6.34 -13.34
C LYS A 103 -11.16 5.78 -14.52
N LEU A 104 -11.84 5.60 -15.66
CA LEU A 104 -11.25 5.02 -16.88
C LEU A 104 -10.09 5.85 -17.44
N GLU A 105 -10.06 7.17 -17.20
CA GLU A 105 -8.98 8.07 -17.57
C GLU A 105 -7.70 7.92 -16.75
N ARG A 106 -7.74 7.21 -15.60
CA ARG A 106 -6.55 6.97 -14.75
C ARG A 106 -5.73 5.75 -15.19
N GLY A 107 -6.22 4.92 -16.09
CA GLY A 107 -5.47 3.81 -16.67
C GLY A 107 -5.35 2.53 -15.84
N PHE A 108 -5.92 2.46 -14.63
CA PHE A 108 -5.79 1.30 -13.73
C PHE A 108 -6.70 0.13 -14.11
N GLY A 109 -7.85 0.40 -14.70
CA GLY A 109 -8.85 -0.61 -15.05
C GLY A 109 -8.56 -1.33 -16.37
N PHE A 110 -9.06 -2.56 -16.53
CA PHE A 110 -8.89 -3.35 -17.76
C PHE A 110 -9.55 -2.71 -19.00
N ASP A 111 -10.60 -1.94 -18.79
CA ASP A 111 -11.35 -1.24 -19.85
C ASP A 111 -10.93 0.22 -20.02
N SER A 112 -9.88 0.68 -19.33
CA SER A 112 -9.40 2.05 -19.39
C SER A 112 -8.93 2.40 -20.79
N LEU A 113 -9.32 3.61 -21.24
CA LEU A 113 -9.00 4.15 -22.57
C LEU A 113 -7.65 4.88 -22.60
N THR A 114 -7.01 4.97 -21.45
CA THR A 114 -5.65 5.53 -21.29
C THR A 114 -4.71 4.45 -20.74
N LEU A 115 -3.42 4.76 -20.71
CA LEU A 115 -2.37 3.90 -20.17
C LEU A 115 -1.46 4.73 -19.25
N ASP A 116 -2.03 5.23 -18.15
CA ASP A 116 -1.35 6.13 -17.20
C ASP A 116 -0.85 5.37 -15.98
N MET A 117 -1.72 4.86 -15.14
CA MET A 117 -1.49 4.15 -13.87
C MET A 117 -0.67 4.93 -12.82
N ARG A 118 -0.46 6.24 -12.98
CA ARG A 118 0.22 7.05 -11.96
C ARG A 118 -0.74 7.39 -10.82
N MET A 119 -0.33 7.15 -9.59
CA MET A 119 -1.04 7.64 -8.41
C MET A 119 -0.84 9.16 -8.28
N ASN A 120 0.41 9.61 -8.40
CA ASN A 120 0.75 11.02 -8.52
C ASN A 120 0.88 11.40 -10.00
N GLN A 121 -0.08 12.13 -10.55
CA GLN A 121 -0.10 12.53 -11.97
C GLN A 121 1.04 13.49 -12.38
N ASN A 122 1.76 14.04 -11.40
CA ASN A 122 2.89 14.95 -11.66
C ASN A 122 4.23 14.20 -11.85
N GLN A 123 4.29 12.89 -11.60
CA GLN A 123 5.50 12.11 -11.85
C GLN A 123 5.71 11.85 -13.35
N ALA A 124 6.97 11.64 -13.77
CA ALA A 124 7.31 11.48 -15.17
C ALA A 124 6.97 10.09 -15.72
N LEU A 125 7.23 9.02 -14.96
CA LEU A 125 7.03 7.64 -15.40
C LEU A 125 5.55 7.27 -15.34
N ASP A 126 5.00 6.85 -16.49
CA ASP A 126 3.65 6.32 -16.62
C ASP A 126 3.67 4.90 -17.24
N ALA A 127 2.50 4.25 -17.26
CA ALA A 127 2.38 2.91 -17.80
C ALA A 127 2.62 2.87 -19.32
N ALA A 128 2.31 3.93 -20.05
CA ALA A 128 2.58 4.01 -21.48
C ALA A 128 4.08 3.97 -21.76
N THR A 129 4.87 4.66 -20.99
CA THR A 129 6.34 4.64 -21.05
C THR A 129 6.87 3.23 -20.73
N VAL A 130 6.48 2.63 -19.62
CA VAL A 130 6.90 1.27 -19.25
C VAL A 130 6.59 0.28 -20.37
N VAL A 131 5.34 0.27 -20.84
CA VAL A 131 4.88 -0.72 -21.83
C VAL A 131 5.52 -0.50 -23.21
N ASN A 132 5.68 0.75 -23.67
CA ASN A 132 6.12 1.03 -25.05
C ASN A 132 7.64 1.19 -25.19
N THR A 133 8.38 1.51 -24.12
CA THR A 133 9.82 1.84 -24.26
C THR A 133 10.75 0.85 -23.58
N TYR A 134 10.31 0.16 -22.51
CA TYR A 134 11.17 -0.81 -21.83
C TYR A 134 11.58 -1.95 -22.77
N SER A 135 12.82 -2.39 -22.64
CA SER A 135 13.30 -3.59 -23.34
C SER A 135 12.52 -4.83 -22.90
N GLN A 136 12.60 -5.92 -23.66
CA GLN A 136 12.00 -7.18 -23.27
C GLN A 136 12.50 -7.66 -21.91
N ASN A 137 13.79 -7.54 -21.62
CA ASN A 137 14.38 -7.96 -20.35
C ASN A 137 13.85 -7.15 -19.16
N GLU A 138 13.67 -5.84 -19.34
CA GLU A 138 13.07 -4.99 -18.31
C GLU A 138 11.61 -5.35 -18.06
N LEU A 139 10.83 -5.61 -19.09
CA LEU A 139 9.45 -6.10 -18.94
C LEU A 139 9.39 -7.48 -18.29
N GLU A 140 10.31 -8.39 -18.63
CA GLU A 140 10.41 -9.70 -17.96
C GLU A 140 10.66 -9.54 -16.46
N ARG A 141 11.55 -8.62 -16.05
CA ARG A 141 11.79 -8.28 -14.66
C ARG A 141 10.50 -7.76 -13.99
N VAL A 142 9.86 -6.76 -14.60
CA VAL A 142 8.61 -6.17 -14.08
C VAL A 142 7.54 -7.24 -13.87
N PHE A 143 7.28 -8.06 -14.87
CA PHE A 143 6.24 -9.07 -14.77
C PHE A 143 6.60 -10.21 -13.80
N LYS A 144 7.87 -10.57 -13.69
CA LYS A 144 8.34 -11.60 -12.77
C LYS A 144 8.34 -11.11 -11.33
N GLU A 145 8.98 -9.96 -11.05
CA GLU A 145 9.29 -9.50 -9.69
C GLU A 145 8.13 -8.68 -9.10
N CYS A 146 7.51 -7.81 -9.89
CA CYS A 146 6.41 -6.97 -9.43
C CYS A 146 5.03 -7.60 -9.68
N GLY A 147 4.89 -8.35 -10.78
CA GLY A 147 3.63 -9.01 -11.13
C GLY A 147 3.46 -10.42 -10.58
N GLU A 148 4.53 -11.10 -10.17
CA GLU A 148 4.53 -12.55 -9.86
C GLU A 148 3.92 -13.39 -11.00
N VAL A 149 4.07 -12.94 -12.26
CA VAL A 149 3.53 -13.59 -13.45
C VAL A 149 4.31 -14.85 -13.77
N ARG A 150 3.66 -16.01 -13.77
CA ARG A 150 4.33 -17.28 -14.06
C ARG A 150 4.93 -17.33 -15.48
N GLU A 151 4.15 -16.89 -16.48
CA GLU A 151 4.57 -16.86 -17.89
C GLU A 151 5.13 -15.48 -18.30
N TYR A 152 5.93 -14.85 -17.43
CA TYR A 152 6.43 -13.47 -17.59
C TYR A 152 7.16 -13.23 -18.92
N LYS A 153 7.95 -14.19 -19.40
CA LYS A 153 8.67 -14.10 -20.70
C LYS A 153 7.70 -14.00 -21.87
N LYS A 154 6.64 -14.83 -21.85
CA LYS A 154 5.63 -14.82 -22.90
C LYS A 154 4.84 -13.51 -22.90
N VAL A 155 4.49 -13.02 -21.71
CA VAL A 155 3.78 -11.72 -21.59
C VAL A 155 4.67 -10.60 -22.11
N ALA A 156 5.95 -10.55 -21.74
CA ALA A 156 6.90 -9.54 -22.21
C ALA A 156 7.04 -9.57 -23.75
N SER A 157 7.23 -10.77 -24.34
CA SER A 157 7.31 -10.93 -25.80
C SER A 157 6.02 -10.44 -26.49
N LEU A 158 4.84 -10.85 -26.00
CA LEU A 158 3.57 -10.39 -26.56
C LEU A 158 3.42 -8.86 -26.52
N ILE A 159 3.85 -8.21 -25.43
CA ILE A 159 3.83 -6.76 -25.32
C ILE A 159 4.78 -6.14 -26.38
N VAL A 160 6.03 -6.57 -26.44
CA VAL A 160 7.03 -6.01 -27.36
C VAL A 160 6.58 -6.16 -28.83
N GLU A 161 6.06 -7.32 -29.21
CA GLU A 161 5.63 -7.65 -30.57
C GLU A 161 4.40 -6.85 -31.04
N ASN A 162 3.58 -6.36 -30.13
CA ASN A 162 2.30 -5.71 -30.44
C ASN A 162 2.27 -4.21 -30.12
N ARG A 163 3.44 -3.60 -29.86
CA ARG A 163 3.55 -2.14 -29.70
C ARG A 163 3.18 -1.38 -30.97
N PRO A 164 2.72 -0.11 -30.86
CA PRO A 164 2.49 0.66 -29.64
C PRO A 164 1.12 0.43 -29.01
N PHE A 165 1.03 0.60 -27.68
CA PHE A 165 -0.22 0.60 -26.92
C PHE A 165 -0.57 2.02 -26.48
N THR A 166 -1.83 2.39 -26.59
CA THR A 166 -2.36 3.69 -26.16
C THR A 166 -3.37 3.58 -25.01
N SER A 167 -3.82 2.36 -24.71
CA SER A 167 -4.81 2.11 -23.66
C SER A 167 -4.56 0.80 -22.92
N ALA A 168 -4.96 0.74 -21.66
CA ALA A 168 -4.94 -0.48 -20.87
C ALA A 168 -5.85 -1.55 -21.47
N LYS A 169 -6.97 -1.16 -22.08
CA LYS A 169 -7.90 -2.04 -22.77
C LYS A 169 -7.22 -2.88 -23.85
N GLN A 170 -6.38 -2.28 -24.69
CA GLN A 170 -5.65 -3.00 -25.74
C GLN A 170 -4.79 -4.14 -25.18
N ILE A 171 -4.08 -3.87 -24.07
CA ILE A 171 -3.25 -4.88 -23.39
C ILE A 171 -4.12 -5.98 -22.79
N SER A 172 -5.20 -5.60 -22.13
CA SER A 172 -6.17 -6.52 -21.52
C SER A 172 -6.76 -7.48 -22.54
N GLU A 173 -7.18 -6.96 -23.71
CA GLU A 173 -7.73 -7.76 -24.81
C GLU A 173 -6.67 -8.67 -25.46
N LEU A 174 -5.45 -8.18 -25.68
CA LEU A 174 -4.33 -8.98 -26.19
C LEU A 174 -4.07 -10.19 -25.26
N LEU A 175 -3.89 -9.93 -23.97
CA LEU A 175 -3.61 -11.00 -23.00
C LEU A 175 -4.78 -11.98 -22.85
N SER A 176 -6.02 -11.50 -22.90
CA SER A 176 -7.21 -12.35 -22.87
C SER A 176 -7.31 -13.30 -24.07
N LYS A 177 -6.81 -12.89 -25.23
CA LYS A 177 -6.80 -13.70 -26.46
C LYS A 177 -5.63 -14.68 -26.51
N LYS A 178 -4.47 -14.32 -25.95
CA LYS A 178 -3.20 -15.04 -26.14
C LYS A 178 -2.76 -15.87 -24.94
N MET A 179 -3.32 -15.60 -23.75
CA MET A 179 -2.99 -16.31 -22.51
C MET A 179 -4.09 -17.27 -22.10
N SER A 180 -3.73 -18.35 -21.40
CA SER A 180 -4.70 -19.31 -20.88
C SER A 180 -5.61 -18.68 -19.84
N LYS A 181 -6.91 -18.99 -19.92
CA LYS A 181 -7.88 -18.57 -18.90
C LYS A 181 -7.64 -19.34 -17.59
N GLY A 182 -7.36 -18.59 -16.52
CA GLY A 182 -7.21 -19.12 -15.17
C GLY A 182 -8.37 -18.71 -14.26
N LYS A 183 -8.15 -18.80 -12.93
CA LYS A 183 -9.13 -18.34 -11.92
C LYS A 183 -9.27 -16.81 -11.89
N ILE A 184 -8.26 -16.08 -12.36
CA ILE A 184 -8.22 -14.61 -12.43
C ILE A 184 -8.02 -14.20 -13.90
N HIS A 185 -8.40 -12.96 -14.19
CA HIS A 185 -8.20 -12.39 -15.53
C HIS A 185 -6.72 -12.39 -15.91
N PRO A 186 -6.33 -12.78 -17.17
CA PRO A 186 -4.92 -12.88 -17.56
C PRO A 186 -4.11 -11.60 -17.42
N ALA A 187 -4.75 -10.42 -17.51
CA ALA A 187 -4.10 -9.12 -17.32
C ALA A 187 -3.92 -8.71 -15.85
N THR A 188 -4.50 -9.40 -14.87
CA THR A 188 -4.46 -8.99 -13.44
C THR A 188 -3.04 -8.83 -12.93
N LEU A 189 -2.25 -9.88 -13.02
CA LEU A 189 -0.87 -9.85 -12.53
C LEU A 189 0.07 -8.97 -13.38
N PRO A 190 -0.02 -8.98 -14.74
CA PRO A 190 0.71 -8.01 -15.56
C PRO A 190 0.40 -6.55 -15.20
N PHE A 191 -0.87 -6.20 -15.00
CA PHE A 191 -1.27 -4.84 -14.60
C PHE A 191 -0.75 -4.48 -13.22
N GLN A 192 -0.81 -5.41 -12.25
CA GLN A 192 -0.16 -5.24 -10.94
C GLN A 192 1.33 -4.94 -11.11
N GLY A 193 2.04 -5.68 -11.96
CA GLY A 193 3.47 -5.47 -12.20
C GLY A 193 3.77 -4.10 -12.77
N ILE A 194 3.04 -3.66 -13.81
CA ILE A 194 3.19 -2.33 -14.41
C ILE A 194 2.90 -1.24 -13.38
N ARG A 195 1.83 -1.37 -12.59
CA ARG A 195 1.42 -0.42 -11.57
C ARG A 195 2.49 -0.24 -10.49
N ILE A 196 3.02 -1.35 -9.98
CA ILE A 196 4.08 -1.37 -8.98
C ILE A 196 5.34 -0.68 -9.52
N GLU A 197 5.73 -0.95 -10.76
CA GLU A 197 6.88 -0.32 -11.42
C GLU A 197 6.67 1.18 -11.58
N VAL A 198 5.51 1.60 -12.09
CA VAL A 198 5.18 3.02 -12.30
C VAL A 198 5.23 3.82 -11.01
N ASN A 199 4.72 3.26 -9.91
CA ASN A 199 4.57 3.98 -8.64
C ASN A 199 5.65 3.65 -7.61
N ASP A 200 6.61 2.77 -7.94
CA ASP A 200 7.64 2.27 -7.01
C ASP A 200 7.05 1.77 -5.68
N GLU A 201 5.88 1.10 -5.75
CA GLU A 201 5.08 0.78 -4.57
C GLU A 201 5.84 -0.01 -3.50
N LEU A 202 6.68 -0.95 -3.92
CA LEU A 202 7.46 -1.77 -2.99
C LEU A 202 8.61 -0.99 -2.36
N GLY A 203 9.34 -0.17 -3.16
CA GLY A 203 10.41 0.68 -2.65
C GLY A 203 9.90 1.75 -1.71
N VAL A 204 8.77 2.39 -2.03
CA VAL A 204 8.10 3.36 -1.15
C VAL A 204 7.71 2.71 0.19
N LEU A 205 7.20 1.47 0.15
CA LEU A 205 6.84 0.74 1.36
C LEU A 205 8.06 0.41 2.22
N GLU A 206 9.15 -0.04 1.62
CA GLU A 206 10.41 -0.31 2.34
C GLU A 206 10.95 0.96 3.00
N ARG A 207 10.96 2.11 2.29
CA ARG A 207 11.39 3.40 2.85
C ARG A 207 10.50 3.90 3.98
N LEU A 208 9.19 3.65 3.93
CA LEU A 208 8.30 3.90 5.07
C LEU A 208 8.73 3.09 6.31
N PHE A 209 9.04 1.81 6.14
CA PHE A 209 9.47 0.97 7.26
C PHE A 209 10.84 1.39 7.81
N ASP A 210 11.78 1.81 6.96
CA ASP A 210 13.07 2.33 7.39
C ASP A 210 12.90 3.63 8.19
N SER A 211 12.01 4.54 7.76
CA SER A 211 11.68 5.76 8.51
C SER A 211 11.02 5.44 9.85
N LEU A 212 10.13 4.46 9.93
CA LEU A 212 9.52 3.99 11.19
C LEU A 212 10.56 3.42 12.16
N GLU A 213 11.49 2.59 11.65
CA GLU A 213 12.59 2.03 12.44
C GLU A 213 13.50 3.12 13.03
N ASN A 214 13.78 4.16 12.24
CA ASN A 214 14.62 5.29 12.64
C ASN A 214 13.93 6.26 13.60
N ALA A 215 12.61 6.45 13.46
CA ALA A 215 11.83 7.37 14.30
C ALA A 215 11.77 6.92 15.77
N LYS A 216 11.86 5.60 16.04
CA LYS A 216 11.85 5.01 17.39
C LYS A 216 10.69 5.49 18.25
N PHE A 217 9.51 5.54 17.67
CA PHE A 217 8.28 5.89 18.38
C PHE A 217 8.09 4.99 19.60
N LYS A 218 7.53 5.56 20.67
CA LYS A 218 7.21 4.82 21.89
C LYS A 218 5.70 4.63 22.02
N ASP A 219 5.30 3.43 22.45
CA ASP A 219 3.88 3.08 22.60
C ASP A 219 3.04 3.39 21.35
N CYS A 220 3.60 3.13 20.18
CA CYS A 220 2.99 3.42 18.90
C CYS A 220 2.46 2.13 18.25
N ILE A 221 1.22 2.16 17.80
CA ILE A 221 0.58 1.08 17.05
C ILE A 221 0.80 1.30 15.56
N ILE A 222 1.35 0.31 14.87
CA ILE A 222 1.50 0.30 13.41
C ILE A 222 0.51 -0.70 12.83
N ALA A 223 -0.42 -0.24 12.01
CA ALA A 223 -1.43 -1.05 11.34
C ALA A 223 -1.28 -0.90 9.83
N ILE A 224 -0.98 -1.99 9.14
CA ILE A 224 -0.74 -2.01 7.69
C ILE A 224 -1.75 -2.94 7.02
N ILE A 225 -2.51 -2.42 6.07
CA ILE A 225 -3.39 -3.19 5.19
C ILE A 225 -2.69 -3.33 3.84
N SER A 226 -2.47 -4.56 3.41
CA SER A 226 -1.86 -4.91 2.12
C SER A 226 -2.83 -5.72 1.26
N PHE A 227 -2.69 -5.66 -0.07
CA PHE A 227 -3.62 -6.30 -1.02
C PHE A 227 -3.00 -7.39 -1.86
N HIS A 228 -1.68 -7.52 -1.88
CA HIS A 228 -1.00 -8.60 -2.59
C HIS A 228 0.17 -9.18 -1.78
N SER A 229 0.67 -10.32 -2.27
CA SER A 229 1.69 -11.13 -1.60
C SER A 229 3.02 -10.43 -1.38
N LEU A 230 3.43 -9.55 -2.30
CA LEU A 230 4.71 -8.83 -2.19
C LEU A 230 4.68 -7.82 -1.05
N GLU A 231 3.64 -7.01 -0.95
CA GLU A 231 3.43 -6.08 0.17
C GLU A 231 3.39 -6.83 1.51
N ASP A 232 2.54 -7.86 1.61
CA ASP A 232 2.40 -8.67 2.84
C ASP A 232 3.73 -9.29 3.27
N ARG A 233 4.57 -9.67 2.30
CA ARG A 233 5.92 -10.23 2.55
C ARG A 233 6.85 -9.19 3.16
N ILE A 234 6.87 -7.96 2.64
CA ILE A 234 7.65 -6.84 3.17
C ILE A 234 7.21 -6.54 4.61
N VAL A 235 5.91 -6.29 4.82
CA VAL A 235 5.34 -6.03 6.16
C VAL A 235 5.74 -7.11 7.17
N LYS A 236 5.53 -8.38 6.81
CA LYS A 236 5.87 -9.53 7.65
C LYS A 236 7.35 -9.57 8.00
N ASN A 237 8.21 -9.29 7.03
CA ASN A 237 9.67 -9.36 7.22
C ASN A 237 10.17 -8.26 8.15
N TYR A 238 9.70 -7.01 7.98
CA TYR A 238 10.02 -5.90 8.88
C TYR A 238 9.51 -6.14 10.30
N PHE A 239 8.26 -6.55 10.47
CA PHE A 239 7.71 -6.85 11.79
C PHE A 239 8.49 -7.99 12.48
N LYS A 240 8.89 -9.03 11.73
CA LYS A 240 9.75 -10.10 12.25
C LYS A 240 11.14 -9.60 12.60
N LYS A 241 11.75 -8.73 11.78
CA LYS A 241 13.04 -8.08 12.06
C LYS A 241 12.97 -7.30 13.37
N TRP A 242 11.94 -6.49 13.56
CA TRP A 242 11.75 -5.64 14.73
C TRP A 242 11.48 -6.38 16.05
N THR A 243 11.06 -7.64 15.99
CA THR A 243 10.91 -8.48 17.20
C THR A 243 12.20 -9.16 17.63
N LYS A 244 13.28 -9.09 16.84
CA LYS A 244 14.54 -9.75 17.17
C LYS A 244 15.28 -9.00 18.26
N SER A 245 15.48 -9.64 19.41
CA SER A 245 16.32 -9.13 20.47
C SER A 245 17.80 -9.25 20.14
N CYS A 246 18.20 -10.35 19.49
CA CYS A 246 19.58 -10.59 19.06
C CYS A 246 19.74 -10.26 17.57
N ILE A 247 20.78 -9.45 17.26
CA ILE A 247 21.18 -9.06 15.91
C ILE A 247 22.55 -9.61 15.50
N CYS A 248 23.14 -10.51 16.31
CA CYS A 248 24.37 -11.19 15.95
C CYS A 248 24.20 -12.00 14.66
N PRO A 249 25.27 -12.14 13.85
CA PRO A 249 25.31 -13.09 12.75
C PRO A 249 24.99 -14.53 13.21
N ASN A 250 24.43 -15.33 12.32
CA ASN A 250 23.99 -16.70 12.67
C ASN A 250 25.18 -17.63 13.07
N GLU A 251 26.41 -17.28 12.69
CA GLU A 251 27.64 -18.03 12.97
C GLU A 251 28.15 -17.83 14.40
N VAL A 252 27.62 -16.86 15.13
CA VAL A 252 28.05 -16.55 16.50
C VAL A 252 27.36 -17.50 17.50
N PHE A 253 28.17 -18.32 18.20
CA PHE A 253 27.64 -19.29 19.17
C PHE A 253 27.01 -18.69 20.43
N ARG A 254 27.47 -17.51 20.84
CA ARG A 254 26.96 -16.78 22.01
C ARG A 254 26.60 -15.36 21.61
N CYS A 255 25.46 -14.86 22.11
CA CYS A 255 25.06 -13.50 21.85
C CYS A 255 26.07 -12.49 22.42
N GLU A 256 26.63 -11.63 21.55
CA GLU A 256 27.57 -10.57 21.89
C GLU A 256 26.93 -9.17 21.82
N CYS A 257 25.72 -9.05 21.23
CA CYS A 257 25.05 -7.77 21.02
C CYS A 257 24.22 -7.27 22.21
N GLY A 258 24.18 -8.02 23.33
CA GLY A 258 23.41 -7.66 24.51
C GLY A 258 21.95 -8.13 24.51
N ASN A 259 21.46 -8.72 23.40
CA ASN A 259 20.12 -9.31 23.28
C ASN A 259 18.95 -8.39 23.67
N ASN A 260 19.06 -7.10 23.37
CA ASN A 260 18.11 -6.05 23.74
C ASN A 260 17.68 -5.15 22.58
N HIS A 261 17.79 -5.66 21.34
CA HIS A 261 17.53 -4.87 20.12
C HIS A 261 16.08 -4.94 19.62
N ALA A 262 15.19 -5.71 20.27
CA ALA A 262 13.79 -5.73 19.89
C ALA A 262 13.16 -4.34 20.02
N LEU A 263 12.53 -3.87 18.94
CA LEU A 263 11.87 -2.57 18.90
C LEU A 263 10.44 -2.64 19.43
N GLY A 264 9.85 -3.83 19.48
CA GLY A 264 8.48 -4.00 19.92
C GLY A 264 7.97 -5.44 19.73
N LYS A 265 6.66 -5.58 19.58
CA LYS A 265 6.00 -6.89 19.47
C LYS A 265 4.97 -6.93 18.33
N ILE A 266 4.88 -8.09 17.68
CA ILE A 266 3.81 -8.40 16.73
C ILE A 266 2.52 -8.64 17.53
N ILE A 267 1.47 -7.89 17.22
CA ILE A 267 0.13 -8.08 17.80
C ILE A 267 -0.61 -9.19 17.04
N THR A 268 -0.55 -9.17 15.71
CA THR A 268 -1.22 -10.16 14.85
C THR A 268 -0.24 -11.24 14.40
N LYS A 269 -0.21 -12.40 15.04
CA LYS A 269 0.63 -13.54 14.60
C LYS A 269 0.27 -14.02 13.18
N LYS A 270 -1.03 -14.04 12.85
CA LYS A 270 -1.56 -14.22 11.50
C LYS A 270 -2.20 -12.92 11.04
N PRO A 271 -2.19 -12.60 9.73
CA PRO A 271 -2.90 -11.43 9.27
C PRO A 271 -4.40 -11.57 9.55
N ILE A 272 -5.04 -10.46 9.89
CA ILE A 272 -6.49 -10.37 9.91
C ILE A 272 -6.92 -10.24 8.44
N VAL A 273 -7.96 -10.97 8.05
CA VAL A 273 -8.50 -11.00 6.70
C VAL A 273 -9.99 -10.65 6.73
N PRO A 274 -10.55 -10.11 5.64
CA PRO A 274 -11.96 -9.74 5.61
C PRO A 274 -12.88 -10.96 5.78
N THR A 275 -14.03 -10.72 6.37
CA THR A 275 -15.09 -11.74 6.48
C THR A 275 -15.73 -12.05 5.13
N ASN A 276 -16.41 -13.17 5.02
CA ASN A 276 -17.17 -13.50 3.80
C ASN A 276 -18.26 -12.48 3.50
N GLU A 277 -18.85 -11.87 4.53
CA GLU A 277 -19.85 -10.82 4.43
C GLU A 277 -19.24 -9.54 3.83
N GLU A 278 -18.07 -9.14 4.32
CA GLU A 278 -17.35 -8.00 3.78
C GLU A 278 -16.97 -8.24 2.30
N ILE A 279 -16.47 -9.42 1.97
CA ILE A 279 -16.10 -9.77 0.58
C ILE A 279 -17.32 -9.72 -0.36
N LYS A 280 -18.50 -10.10 0.12
CA LYS A 280 -19.74 -10.00 -0.68
C LYS A 280 -20.14 -8.55 -0.92
N GLN A 281 -19.99 -7.68 0.09
CA GLN A 281 -20.32 -6.25 0.00
C GLN A 281 -19.25 -5.46 -0.75
N ASN A 282 -17.99 -5.81 -0.56
CA ASN A 282 -16.83 -5.19 -1.19
C ASN A 282 -15.86 -6.26 -1.75
N PRO A 283 -16.07 -6.76 -2.97
CA PRO A 283 -15.22 -7.79 -3.56
C PRO A 283 -13.73 -7.42 -3.66
N ARG A 284 -13.40 -6.11 -3.62
CA ARG A 284 -12.02 -5.60 -3.63
C ARG A 284 -11.27 -5.90 -2.35
N SER A 285 -11.99 -6.13 -1.23
CA SER A 285 -11.38 -6.50 0.05
C SER A 285 -10.80 -7.92 0.05
N ARG A 286 -11.22 -8.79 -0.87
CA ARG A 286 -10.91 -10.24 -0.86
C ARG A 286 -9.45 -10.60 -0.60
N SER A 287 -8.51 -9.81 -1.10
CA SER A 287 -7.08 -10.08 -0.99
C SER A 287 -6.41 -9.32 0.16
N SER A 288 -7.15 -8.46 0.87
CA SER A 288 -6.60 -7.61 1.91
C SER A 288 -6.15 -8.40 3.14
N LYS A 289 -5.10 -7.87 3.79
CA LYS A 289 -4.51 -8.43 5.00
C LYS A 289 -4.07 -7.30 5.91
N LEU A 290 -4.63 -7.25 7.10
CA LEU A 290 -4.20 -6.32 8.14
C LEU A 290 -3.16 -6.99 9.06
N ARG A 291 -2.02 -6.35 9.23
CA ARG A 291 -1.00 -6.71 10.22
C ARG A 291 -0.78 -5.56 11.19
N ILE A 292 -0.62 -5.91 12.46
CA ILE A 292 -0.47 -4.94 13.55
C ILE A 292 0.82 -5.25 14.33
N PHE A 293 1.59 -4.20 14.56
CA PHE A 293 2.79 -4.18 15.40
C PHE A 293 2.66 -3.09 16.46
N LYS A 294 3.29 -3.28 17.60
CA LYS A 294 3.40 -2.25 18.65
C LYS A 294 4.88 -2.04 19.00
N PHE A 295 5.34 -0.79 18.82
CA PHE A 295 6.60 -0.29 19.35
C PHE A 295 6.54 -0.11 20.87
#